data_60332a8a82bd3552131919573adc7513
#
_entry.id   60332a8a82bd3552131919573adc7513
#
_cell.length_a   1.000
_cell.length_b   1.000
_cell.length_c   1.000
_cell.angle_alpha   90.00
_cell.angle_beta   90.00
_cell.angle_gamma   90.00
#
_symmetry.space_group_name_H-M   'P 1'
#
loop_
_entity.id
_entity.type
_entity.pdbx_description
1 polymer ?
#
loop_
_entity_poly.entity_id
_entity_poly.type
_entity_poly.pdbx_seq_one_letter_code
_entity_poly.pdbx_strand_id
1 'polypeptide(L)'
;YKMVFVPASEKGDESDYKTLISITQKLTGFNIETIKVTDYNAAVEAMRAGRAHIAWYGGKTYVKAAEIAQAEAFAAGVRPGEKDAGYYTYFVVKKDSEIKKFDDVKGKVLSLNTIGSTSGDLIPQVELSKINLSIKNKDHFENVFYAGSHDACLLAVINNQSDVCGMSSRNFEARLEDGTFKKDDVRIIHKSNRVPPPPLAYSKMIPIEDRDKIKKAVLEAHKHGQIGGYGGKMSHYMEVKDSDYNVLREVIELLNKS
;
A
#
# COMPACT_ATOMS: atom_id res chain seq x y z
N TYR A 1 21.97 -7.92 -4.51
CA TYR A 1 20.87 -7.90 -3.53
C TYR A 1 19.58 -8.41 -4.16
N LYS A 2 18.61 -8.80 -3.33
CA LYS A 2 17.27 -9.24 -3.77
C LYS A 2 16.21 -8.31 -3.20
N MET A 3 15.28 -7.86 -4.05
CA MET A 3 14.21 -6.95 -3.69
C MET A 3 12.84 -7.63 -3.86
N VAL A 4 11.97 -7.48 -2.87
CA VAL A 4 10.62 -8.04 -2.85
C VAL A 4 9.57 -6.92 -2.81
N PHE A 5 8.42 -7.16 -3.42
CA PHE A 5 7.27 -6.27 -3.43
C PHE A 5 6.04 -6.99 -2.89
N VAL A 6 5.28 -6.31 -2.02
CA VAL A 6 3.94 -6.82 -1.67
C VAL A 6 3.00 -6.67 -2.86
N PRO A 7 2.14 -7.66 -3.16
CA PRO A 7 1.27 -7.62 -4.34
C PRO A 7 0.05 -6.71 -4.09
N ALA A 8 0.20 -5.40 -4.30
CA ALA A 8 -0.87 -4.43 -4.09
C ALA A 8 -1.74 -4.22 -5.34
N SER A 9 -1.22 -4.47 -6.54
CA SER A 9 -1.92 -4.34 -7.82
C SER A 9 -1.82 -5.59 -8.68
N GLU A 10 -2.78 -5.79 -9.61
CA GLU A 10 -2.77 -6.92 -10.54
C GLU A 10 -1.70 -6.79 -11.63
N LYS A 11 -1.36 -5.56 -12.03
CA LYS A 11 -0.33 -5.29 -13.04
C LYS A 11 1.09 -5.57 -12.54
N GLY A 12 1.25 -5.81 -11.23
CA GLY A 12 2.53 -6.08 -10.58
C GLY A 12 3.27 -4.80 -10.22
N ASP A 13 3.47 -4.59 -8.92
CA ASP A 13 4.13 -3.40 -8.39
C ASP A 13 5.61 -3.31 -8.82
N GLU A 14 6.24 -4.44 -9.16
CA GLU A 14 7.61 -4.50 -9.69
C GLU A 14 7.82 -3.61 -10.92
N SER A 15 6.85 -3.60 -11.84
CA SER A 15 6.96 -2.82 -13.09
C SER A 15 7.05 -1.33 -12.83
N ASP A 16 6.37 -0.83 -11.80
CA ASP A 16 6.37 0.59 -11.41
C ASP A 16 7.73 1.03 -10.86
N TYR A 17 8.50 0.09 -10.28
CA TYR A 17 9.81 0.36 -9.69
C TYR A 17 11.00 0.11 -10.63
N LYS A 18 10.77 -0.41 -11.84
CA LYS A 18 11.85 -0.84 -12.76
C LYS A 18 12.88 0.26 -13.04
N THR A 19 12.43 1.49 -13.26
CA THR A 19 13.34 2.63 -13.51
C THR A 19 14.14 3.01 -12.27
N LEU A 20 13.49 3.02 -11.09
CA LEU A 20 14.18 3.28 -9.82
C LEU A 20 15.27 2.23 -9.55
N ILE A 21 14.95 0.94 -9.74
CA ILE A 21 15.90 -0.16 -9.56
C ILE A 21 17.10 0.01 -10.51
N SER A 22 16.84 0.25 -11.80
CA SER A 22 17.88 0.43 -12.80
C SER A 22 18.83 1.61 -12.46
N ILE A 23 18.28 2.73 -12.03
CA ILE A 23 19.08 3.90 -11.61
C ILE A 23 19.88 3.57 -10.34
N THR A 24 19.24 2.91 -9.35
CA THR A 24 19.91 2.50 -8.11
C THR A 24 21.09 1.56 -8.40
N GLN A 25 20.91 0.56 -9.27
CA GLN A 25 21.98 -0.34 -9.70
C GLN A 25 23.14 0.42 -10.34
N LYS A 26 22.84 1.38 -11.24
CA LYS A 26 23.85 2.19 -11.90
C LYS A 26 24.65 3.07 -10.92
N LEU A 27 23.99 3.65 -9.93
CA LEU A 27 24.63 4.55 -8.96
C LEU A 27 25.43 3.79 -7.89
N THR A 28 24.99 2.60 -7.53
CA THR A 28 25.64 1.81 -6.46
C THR A 28 26.66 0.80 -6.99
N GLY A 29 26.51 0.37 -8.24
CA GLY A 29 27.24 -0.79 -8.79
C GLY A 29 26.70 -2.15 -8.31
N PHE A 30 25.63 -2.17 -7.54
CA PHE A 30 25.03 -3.41 -7.03
C PHE A 30 24.10 -4.05 -8.06
N ASN A 31 24.12 -5.39 -8.13
CA ASN A 31 23.07 -6.13 -8.81
C ASN A 31 21.85 -6.25 -7.87
N ILE A 32 20.68 -5.81 -8.30
CA ILE A 32 19.40 -5.90 -7.56
C ILE A 32 18.43 -6.74 -8.39
N GLU A 33 18.20 -7.97 -7.95
CA GLU A 33 17.22 -8.88 -8.55
C GLU A 33 15.89 -8.76 -7.83
N THR A 34 14.80 -8.85 -8.57
CA THR A 34 13.45 -8.85 -8.00
C THR A 34 12.96 -10.25 -7.75
N ILE A 35 12.23 -10.45 -6.66
CA ILE A 35 11.56 -11.72 -6.34
C ILE A 35 10.06 -11.50 -6.16
N LYS A 36 9.27 -12.40 -6.73
CA LYS A 36 7.82 -12.38 -6.61
C LYS A 36 7.38 -13.18 -5.40
N VAL A 37 6.32 -12.71 -4.76
CA VAL A 37 5.67 -13.38 -3.63
C VAL A 37 4.16 -13.41 -3.85
N THR A 38 3.48 -14.32 -3.18
CA THR A 38 2.04 -14.56 -3.34
C THR A 38 1.17 -13.61 -2.52
N ASP A 39 1.69 -13.13 -1.40
CA ASP A 39 0.95 -12.28 -0.47
C ASP A 39 1.87 -11.41 0.40
N TYR A 40 1.28 -10.53 1.20
CA TYR A 40 1.98 -9.58 2.05
C TYR A 40 2.83 -10.26 3.14
N ASN A 41 2.36 -11.38 3.72
CA ASN A 41 3.12 -12.11 4.73
C ASN A 41 4.32 -12.81 4.12
N ALA A 42 4.19 -13.36 2.90
CA ALA A 42 5.28 -13.99 2.19
C ALA A 42 6.45 -13.00 1.92
N ALA A 43 6.16 -11.72 1.70
CA ALA A 43 7.20 -10.69 1.59
C ALA A 43 7.97 -10.48 2.90
N VAL A 44 7.27 -10.47 4.05
CA VAL A 44 7.90 -10.38 5.38
C VAL A 44 8.79 -11.60 5.65
N GLU A 45 8.26 -12.80 5.37
CA GLU A 45 8.98 -14.05 5.58
C GLU A 45 10.20 -14.18 4.65
N ALA A 46 10.13 -13.64 3.43
CA ALA A 46 11.29 -13.61 2.54
C ALA A 46 12.44 -12.78 3.14
N MET A 47 12.15 -11.63 3.75
CA MET A 47 13.17 -10.83 4.43
C MET A 47 13.63 -11.48 5.73
N ARG A 48 12.73 -12.00 6.57
CA ARG A 48 13.05 -12.70 7.81
C ARG A 48 13.99 -13.89 7.59
N ALA A 49 13.78 -14.62 6.50
CA ALA A 49 14.61 -15.76 6.11
C ALA A 49 15.90 -15.36 5.36
N GLY A 50 16.24 -14.08 5.24
CA GLY A 50 17.41 -13.60 4.51
C GLY A 50 17.35 -13.81 2.99
N ARG A 51 16.17 -14.14 2.44
CA ARG A 51 15.96 -14.33 1.00
C ARG A 51 15.71 -13.01 0.26
N ALA A 52 15.21 -12.00 0.95
CA ALA A 52 15.07 -10.63 0.47
C ALA A 52 15.89 -9.68 1.34
N HIS A 53 16.53 -8.71 0.72
CA HIS A 53 17.40 -7.72 1.35
C HIS A 53 16.77 -6.33 1.35
N ILE A 54 16.01 -6.02 0.31
CA ILE A 54 15.27 -4.78 0.14
C ILE A 54 13.81 -5.17 -0.08
N ALA A 55 12.89 -4.36 0.41
CA ALA A 55 11.46 -4.58 0.20
C ALA A 55 10.71 -3.27 0.00
N TRP A 56 9.64 -3.33 -0.77
CA TRP A 56 8.57 -2.35 -0.70
C TRP A 56 7.41 -2.97 0.07
N TYR A 57 6.98 -2.30 1.13
CA TYR A 57 5.91 -2.74 2.02
C TYR A 57 4.76 -1.75 2.07
N GLY A 58 3.54 -2.20 2.33
CA GLY A 58 2.52 -1.36 2.95
C GLY A 58 2.89 -1.04 4.40
N GLY A 59 2.40 0.07 4.95
CA GLY A 59 2.78 0.49 6.30
C GLY A 59 2.48 -0.53 7.40
N LYS A 60 1.30 -1.22 7.34
CA LYS A 60 0.96 -2.32 8.26
C LYS A 60 1.96 -3.48 8.17
N THR A 61 2.28 -3.88 6.94
CA THR A 61 3.24 -4.97 6.68
C THR A 61 4.64 -4.58 7.11
N TYR A 62 5.02 -3.31 6.92
CA TYR A 62 6.30 -2.78 7.39
C TYR A 62 6.41 -2.87 8.92
N VAL A 63 5.39 -2.46 9.67
CA VAL A 63 5.38 -2.59 11.13
C VAL A 63 5.71 -4.03 11.55
N LYS A 64 5.03 -5.02 10.95
CA LYS A 64 5.35 -6.43 11.19
C LYS A 64 6.77 -6.80 10.78
N ALA A 65 7.23 -6.34 9.61
CA ALA A 65 8.59 -6.64 9.12
C ALA A 65 9.68 -6.00 10.00
N ALA A 66 9.45 -4.80 10.52
CA ALA A 66 10.36 -4.15 11.49
C ALA A 66 10.50 -4.97 12.76
N GLU A 67 9.40 -5.54 13.26
CA GLU A 67 9.36 -6.34 14.48
C GLU A 67 10.05 -7.71 14.33
N ILE A 68 9.74 -8.46 13.26
CA ILE A 68 10.16 -9.86 13.15
C ILE A 68 11.21 -10.16 12.07
N ALA A 69 11.45 -9.23 11.13
CA ALA A 69 12.36 -9.41 10.00
C ALA A 69 13.50 -8.38 9.96
N GLN A 70 13.67 -7.59 11.03
CA GLN A 70 14.70 -6.55 11.13
C GLN A 70 14.68 -5.55 9.96
N ALA A 71 13.48 -5.26 9.44
CA ALA A 71 13.32 -4.27 8.40
C ALA A 71 13.48 -2.85 8.96
N GLU A 72 14.12 -1.98 8.18
CA GLU A 72 14.29 -0.56 8.49
C GLU A 72 13.82 0.28 7.30
N ALA A 73 12.78 1.10 7.50
CA ALA A 73 12.27 2.02 6.49
C ALA A 73 13.28 3.12 6.22
N PHE A 74 13.48 3.48 4.94
CA PHE A 74 14.43 4.51 4.58
C PHE A 74 13.92 5.53 3.55
N ALA A 75 12.98 5.17 2.69
CA ALA A 75 12.46 6.09 1.68
C ALA A 75 11.01 5.78 1.30
N ALA A 76 10.29 6.81 0.85
CA ALA A 76 8.96 6.67 0.26
C ALA A 76 8.79 7.64 -0.92
N GLY A 77 8.07 7.21 -1.95
CA GLY A 77 7.89 7.98 -3.18
C GLY A 77 6.85 9.09 -3.02
N VAL A 78 7.18 10.30 -3.46
CA VAL A 78 6.31 11.47 -3.53
C VAL A 78 5.80 11.62 -4.95
N ARG A 79 4.47 11.69 -5.15
CA ARG A 79 3.87 11.89 -6.48
C ARG A 79 4.04 13.34 -6.95
N PRO A 80 4.03 13.59 -8.27
CA PRO A 80 4.04 14.95 -8.81
C PRO A 80 2.89 15.79 -8.22
N GLY A 81 3.20 17.00 -7.74
CA GLY A 81 2.23 17.92 -7.14
C GLY A 81 1.89 17.66 -5.67
N GLU A 82 2.34 16.55 -5.07
CA GLU A 82 2.19 16.28 -3.64
C GLU A 82 3.35 16.89 -2.83
N LYS A 83 3.06 17.25 -1.57
CA LYS A 83 4.08 17.81 -0.64
C LYS A 83 4.88 16.72 0.07
N ASP A 84 4.29 15.56 0.26
CA ASP A 84 4.88 14.41 0.95
C ASP A 84 4.33 13.09 0.39
N ALA A 85 4.87 11.98 0.86
CA ALA A 85 4.54 10.66 0.36
C ALA A 85 3.28 10.01 1.00
N GLY A 86 2.58 10.69 1.91
CA GLY A 86 1.36 10.16 2.52
C GLY A 86 0.20 10.03 1.53
N TYR A 87 -0.79 9.21 1.87
CA TYR A 87 -1.93 8.91 1.00
C TYR A 87 -3.21 8.67 1.81
N TYR A 88 -4.28 8.17 1.20
CA TYR A 88 -5.58 7.97 1.85
C TYR A 88 -6.15 6.59 1.53
N THR A 89 -7.10 6.16 2.35
CA THR A 89 -8.05 5.13 1.99
C THR A 89 -9.33 5.80 1.48
N TYR A 90 -9.82 5.35 0.35
CA TYR A 90 -11.13 5.71 -0.18
C TYR A 90 -12.11 4.56 0.02
N PHE A 91 -13.35 4.90 0.39
CA PHE A 91 -14.48 3.99 0.26
C PHE A 91 -15.24 4.37 -1.00
N VAL A 92 -15.29 3.42 -1.91
CA VAL A 92 -15.78 3.62 -3.28
C VAL A 92 -17.03 2.79 -3.50
N VAL A 93 -18.03 3.39 -4.08
CA VAL A 93 -19.29 2.76 -4.48
C VAL A 93 -19.56 3.03 -5.96
N LYS A 94 -20.44 2.27 -6.59
CA LYS A 94 -20.90 2.56 -7.94
C LYS A 94 -21.57 3.92 -8.02
N LYS A 95 -21.48 4.62 -9.14
CA LYS A 95 -21.98 6.00 -9.31
C LYS A 95 -23.47 6.13 -9.00
N ASP A 96 -24.26 5.17 -9.45
CA ASP A 96 -25.72 5.10 -9.30
C ASP A 96 -26.17 4.42 -8.00
N SER A 97 -25.22 3.97 -7.15
CA SER A 97 -25.53 3.33 -5.85
C SER A 97 -26.41 4.21 -4.96
N GLU A 98 -27.29 3.59 -4.20
CA GLU A 98 -28.10 4.24 -3.17
C GLU A 98 -27.31 4.63 -1.92
N ILE A 99 -26.11 4.05 -1.71
CA ILE A 99 -25.21 4.41 -0.63
C ILE A 99 -24.69 5.84 -0.85
N LYS A 100 -25.16 6.82 -0.11
CA LYS A 100 -24.82 8.24 -0.32
C LYS A 100 -23.74 8.75 0.65
N LYS A 101 -23.65 8.18 1.83
CA LYS A 101 -22.71 8.54 2.90
C LYS A 101 -22.11 7.28 3.54
N PHE A 102 -21.09 7.47 4.34
CA PHE A 102 -20.34 6.35 4.93
C PHE A 102 -21.19 5.49 5.88
N ASP A 103 -22.12 6.09 6.62
CA ASP A 103 -23.02 5.33 7.51
C ASP A 103 -23.95 4.35 6.77
N ASP A 104 -24.20 4.58 5.48
CA ASP A 104 -25.12 3.74 4.69
C ASP A 104 -24.48 2.38 4.30
N VAL A 105 -23.21 2.12 4.66
CA VAL A 105 -22.51 0.86 4.35
C VAL A 105 -22.95 -0.33 5.23
N LYS A 106 -23.67 -0.07 6.31
CA LYS A 106 -24.22 -1.13 7.16
C LYS A 106 -25.20 -2.03 6.38
N GLY A 107 -25.05 -3.33 6.55
CA GLY A 107 -25.89 -4.33 5.85
C GLY A 107 -25.54 -4.53 4.37
N LYS A 108 -24.46 -3.95 3.88
CA LYS A 108 -24.03 -4.04 2.48
C LYS A 108 -22.93 -5.07 2.29
N VAL A 109 -22.64 -5.42 1.04
CA VAL A 109 -21.49 -6.26 0.68
C VAL A 109 -20.24 -5.39 0.60
N LEU A 110 -19.27 -5.67 1.48
CA LEU A 110 -17.98 -4.96 1.56
C LEU A 110 -16.86 -5.79 0.94
N SER A 111 -16.15 -5.24 -0.03
CA SER A 111 -14.89 -5.79 -0.50
C SER A 111 -13.70 -5.02 0.08
N LEU A 112 -12.66 -5.78 0.42
CA LEU A 112 -11.38 -5.31 0.91
C LEU A 112 -10.27 -5.82 -0.01
N ASN A 113 -9.06 -5.27 0.09
CA ASN A 113 -7.96 -5.70 -0.76
C ASN A 113 -7.43 -7.09 -0.33
N THR A 114 -6.49 -7.11 0.61
CA THR A 114 -5.79 -8.32 1.08
C THR A 114 -5.46 -8.15 2.55
N ILE A 115 -5.55 -9.22 3.32
CA ILE A 115 -5.11 -9.26 4.72
C ILE A 115 -3.63 -8.81 4.78
N GLY A 116 -3.35 -7.81 5.61
CA GLY A 116 -2.01 -7.19 5.71
C GLY A 116 -1.86 -5.88 4.95
N SER A 117 -2.80 -5.53 4.05
CA SER A 117 -2.83 -4.22 3.41
C SER A 117 -3.10 -3.11 4.45
N THR A 118 -2.44 -1.96 4.31
CA THR A 118 -2.73 -0.80 5.16
C THR A 118 -4.05 -0.17 4.76
N SER A 119 -4.14 0.33 3.53
CA SER A 119 -5.29 1.07 3.03
C SER A 119 -6.46 0.20 2.57
N GLY A 120 -6.22 -1.09 2.34
CA GLY A 120 -7.25 -2.02 1.88
C GLY A 120 -7.72 -3.03 2.92
N ASP A 121 -7.20 -2.94 4.17
CA ASP A 121 -7.58 -3.83 5.28
C ASP A 121 -7.55 -3.08 6.63
N LEU A 122 -6.39 -2.58 7.09
CA LEU A 122 -6.26 -1.96 8.40
C LEU A 122 -7.11 -0.68 8.52
N ILE A 123 -6.88 0.29 7.63
CA ILE A 123 -7.56 1.59 7.70
C ILE A 123 -9.08 1.46 7.46
N PRO A 124 -9.57 0.64 6.52
CA PRO A 124 -11.01 0.35 6.45
C PRO A 124 -11.62 -0.10 7.77
N GLN A 125 -10.98 -1.01 8.50
CA GLN A 125 -11.47 -1.46 9.80
C GLN A 125 -11.49 -0.33 10.84
N VAL A 126 -10.46 0.54 10.84
CA VAL A 126 -10.41 1.72 11.71
C VAL A 126 -11.55 2.70 11.39
N GLU A 127 -11.75 3.02 10.10
CA GLU A 127 -12.81 3.95 9.72
C GLU A 127 -14.20 3.40 10.07
N LEU A 128 -14.44 2.11 9.81
CA LEU A 128 -15.68 1.43 10.20
C LEU A 128 -15.90 1.45 11.72
N SER A 129 -14.86 1.26 12.52
CA SER A 129 -14.99 1.29 13.99
C SER A 129 -15.45 2.65 14.52
N LYS A 130 -15.12 3.75 13.84
CA LYS A 130 -15.57 5.11 14.20
C LYS A 130 -17.08 5.32 14.08
N ILE A 131 -17.74 4.47 13.28
CA ILE A 131 -19.20 4.45 13.12
C ILE A 131 -19.82 3.18 13.73
N ASN A 132 -19.12 2.57 14.70
CA ASN A 132 -19.55 1.37 15.44
C ASN A 132 -19.82 0.13 14.55
N LEU A 133 -19.12 0.01 13.41
CA LEU A 133 -19.14 -1.17 12.56
C LEU A 133 -17.83 -1.96 12.67
N SER A 134 -17.93 -3.29 12.54
CA SER A 134 -16.78 -4.20 12.55
C SER A 134 -16.99 -5.31 11.54
N ILE A 135 -15.97 -5.64 10.77
CA ILE A 135 -16.00 -6.78 9.85
C ILE A 135 -16.02 -8.14 10.58
N LYS A 136 -15.69 -8.15 11.88
CA LYS A 136 -15.77 -9.35 12.73
C LYS A 136 -17.20 -9.65 13.16
N ASN A 137 -18.09 -8.66 13.14
CA ASN A 137 -19.51 -8.84 13.49
C ASN A 137 -20.32 -9.13 12.23
N LYS A 138 -20.84 -10.36 12.14
CA LYS A 138 -21.62 -10.84 10.99
C LYS A 138 -22.93 -10.10 10.75
N ASP A 139 -23.47 -9.42 11.77
CA ASP A 139 -24.72 -8.66 11.65
C ASP A 139 -24.50 -7.25 11.07
N HIS A 140 -23.24 -6.82 10.88
CA HIS A 140 -22.92 -5.49 10.39
C HIS A 140 -22.89 -5.42 8.86
N PHE A 141 -22.65 -6.51 8.17
CA PHE A 141 -22.53 -6.59 6.72
C PHE A 141 -23.25 -7.82 6.19
N GLU A 142 -23.85 -7.72 5.01
CA GLU A 142 -24.38 -8.88 4.30
C GLU A 142 -23.27 -9.87 3.97
N ASN A 143 -22.14 -9.37 3.50
CA ASN A 143 -20.92 -10.14 3.27
C ASN A 143 -19.68 -9.26 3.35
N VAL A 144 -18.55 -9.85 3.74
CA VAL A 144 -17.23 -9.21 3.67
C VAL A 144 -16.27 -10.19 3.03
N PHE A 145 -15.57 -9.76 1.98
CA PHE A 145 -14.55 -10.59 1.35
C PHE A 145 -13.31 -9.81 0.94
N TYR A 146 -12.20 -10.51 0.81
CA TYR A 146 -10.94 -9.97 0.32
C TYR A 146 -10.81 -10.29 -1.17
N ALA A 147 -10.75 -9.24 -1.99
CA ALA A 147 -10.71 -9.37 -3.46
C ALA A 147 -9.33 -9.74 -4.02
N GLY A 148 -8.26 -9.67 -3.19
CA GLY A 148 -6.90 -10.04 -3.57
C GLY A 148 -6.01 -8.86 -3.98
N SER A 149 -6.57 -7.80 -4.55
CA SER A 149 -5.83 -6.59 -4.93
C SER A 149 -6.73 -5.35 -4.84
N HIS A 150 -6.15 -4.15 -4.90
CA HIS A 150 -6.92 -2.90 -4.98
C HIS A 150 -7.70 -2.82 -6.30
N ASP A 151 -7.13 -3.33 -7.38
CA ASP A 151 -7.77 -3.35 -8.70
C ASP A 151 -9.01 -4.27 -8.69
N ALA A 152 -8.86 -5.49 -8.14
CA ALA A 152 -9.98 -6.43 -8.00
C ALA A 152 -11.09 -5.90 -7.08
N CYS A 153 -10.74 -5.20 -5.99
CA CYS A 153 -11.69 -4.55 -5.09
C CYS A 153 -12.54 -3.50 -5.83
N LEU A 154 -11.91 -2.64 -6.63
CA LEU A 154 -12.60 -1.64 -7.45
C LEU A 154 -13.49 -2.28 -8.51
N LEU A 155 -12.96 -3.28 -9.22
CA LEU A 155 -13.71 -4.01 -10.26
C LEU A 155 -14.91 -4.77 -9.68
N ALA A 156 -14.82 -5.28 -8.45
CA ALA A 156 -15.94 -5.91 -7.77
C ALA A 156 -17.12 -4.94 -7.59
N VAL A 157 -16.85 -3.66 -7.27
CA VAL A 157 -17.90 -2.62 -7.21
C VAL A 157 -18.47 -2.32 -8.60
N ILE A 158 -17.62 -2.12 -9.60
CA ILE A 158 -18.06 -1.80 -10.97
C ILE A 158 -18.94 -2.92 -11.54
N ASN A 159 -18.59 -4.18 -11.25
CA ASN A 159 -19.27 -5.37 -11.72
C ASN A 159 -20.44 -5.83 -10.82
N ASN A 160 -20.86 -5.04 -9.83
CA ASN A 160 -21.95 -5.36 -8.88
C ASN A 160 -21.70 -6.64 -8.05
N GLN A 161 -20.46 -7.01 -7.81
CA GLN A 161 -20.06 -8.11 -6.93
C GLN A 161 -19.89 -7.64 -5.47
N SER A 162 -19.76 -6.33 -5.28
CA SER A 162 -19.65 -5.66 -4.00
C SER A 162 -20.38 -4.32 -4.08
N ASP A 163 -20.98 -3.88 -2.97
CA ASP A 163 -21.60 -2.57 -2.87
C ASP A 163 -20.59 -1.47 -2.59
N VAL A 164 -19.54 -1.80 -1.82
CA VAL A 164 -18.51 -0.85 -1.39
C VAL A 164 -17.13 -1.50 -1.35
N CYS A 165 -16.11 -0.75 -1.78
CA CYS A 165 -14.72 -1.15 -1.74
C CYS A 165 -13.89 -0.19 -0.89
N GLY A 166 -13.10 -0.72 0.06
CA GLY A 166 -12.07 0.02 0.78
C GLY A 166 -10.71 -0.11 0.10
N MET A 167 -10.19 0.98 -0.52
CA MET A 167 -8.98 0.89 -1.33
C MET A 167 -8.03 2.09 -1.18
N SER A 168 -6.81 1.93 -1.66
CA SER A 168 -5.81 2.99 -1.73
C SER A 168 -6.20 4.10 -2.70
N SER A 169 -6.08 5.36 -2.28
CA SER A 169 -6.24 6.51 -3.16
C SER A 169 -5.27 6.50 -4.34
N ARG A 170 -4.05 5.99 -4.14
CA ARG A 170 -3.02 5.92 -5.19
C ARG A 170 -3.37 4.91 -6.28
N ASN A 171 -3.87 3.73 -5.91
CA ASN A 171 -4.36 2.76 -6.90
C ASN A 171 -5.61 3.30 -7.61
N PHE A 172 -6.54 3.91 -6.88
CA PHE A 172 -7.72 4.54 -7.47
C PHE A 172 -7.35 5.56 -8.54
N GLU A 173 -6.46 6.50 -8.20
CA GLU A 173 -6.02 7.55 -9.11
C GLU A 173 -5.22 6.98 -10.30
N ALA A 174 -4.33 6.01 -10.07
CA ALA A 174 -3.57 5.35 -11.13
C ALA A 174 -4.49 4.61 -12.13
N ARG A 175 -5.54 3.94 -11.64
CA ARG A 175 -6.50 3.24 -12.53
C ARG A 175 -7.43 4.21 -13.26
N LEU A 176 -7.71 5.37 -12.69
CA LEU A 176 -8.42 6.44 -13.37
C LEU A 176 -7.55 7.07 -14.48
N GLU A 177 -6.27 7.32 -14.20
CA GLU A 177 -5.31 7.89 -15.14
C GLU A 177 -5.02 6.95 -16.33
N ASP A 178 -4.96 5.63 -16.12
CA ASP A 178 -4.71 4.65 -17.18
C ASP A 178 -5.98 4.19 -17.92
N GLY A 179 -7.15 4.71 -17.54
CA GLY A 179 -8.42 4.42 -18.19
C GLY A 179 -9.02 3.04 -17.86
N THR A 180 -8.55 2.36 -16.80
CA THR A 180 -9.14 1.09 -16.33
C THR A 180 -10.61 1.27 -15.97
N PHE A 181 -11.01 2.44 -15.46
CA PHE A 181 -12.40 2.86 -15.25
C PHE A 181 -12.55 4.36 -15.54
N LYS A 182 -13.80 4.83 -15.66
CA LYS A 182 -14.11 6.25 -15.84
C LYS A 182 -14.57 6.86 -14.51
N LYS A 183 -14.34 8.16 -14.33
CA LYS A 183 -14.76 8.89 -13.13
C LYS A 183 -16.25 8.76 -12.84
N ASP A 184 -17.07 8.59 -13.89
CA ASP A 184 -18.51 8.46 -13.77
C ASP A 184 -18.99 7.03 -13.51
N ASP A 185 -18.11 6.03 -13.48
CA ASP A 185 -18.46 4.66 -13.11
C ASP A 185 -18.65 4.51 -11.59
N VAL A 186 -17.96 5.33 -10.81
CA VAL A 186 -17.91 5.21 -9.34
C VAL A 186 -17.99 6.56 -8.62
N ARG A 187 -18.19 6.50 -7.31
CA ARG A 187 -18.19 7.63 -6.39
C ARG A 187 -17.46 7.30 -5.10
N ILE A 188 -16.64 8.24 -4.61
CA ILE A 188 -16.02 8.16 -3.27
C ILE A 188 -17.05 8.68 -2.26
N ILE A 189 -17.42 7.87 -1.27
CA ILE A 189 -18.35 8.22 -0.20
C ILE A 189 -17.65 8.58 1.10
N HIS A 190 -16.38 8.14 1.26
CA HIS A 190 -15.57 8.46 2.43
C HIS A 190 -14.09 8.47 2.09
N LYS A 191 -13.35 9.36 2.76
CA LYS A 191 -11.90 9.48 2.68
C LYS A 191 -11.34 9.46 4.09
N SER A 192 -10.40 8.57 4.37
CA SER A 192 -9.74 8.48 5.67
C SER A 192 -8.90 9.70 6.01
N ASN A 193 -8.42 9.78 7.24
CA ASN A 193 -7.26 10.61 7.56
C ASN A 193 -6.04 10.17 6.74
N ARG A 194 -5.03 11.07 6.68
CA ARG A 194 -3.79 10.79 5.96
C ARG A 194 -3.07 9.59 6.57
N VAL A 195 -2.66 8.67 5.71
CA VAL A 195 -1.99 7.42 6.06
C VAL A 195 -0.49 7.58 5.82
N PRO A 196 0.39 7.10 6.73
CA PRO A 196 1.83 7.04 6.47
C PRO A 196 2.14 6.31 5.17
N PRO A 197 3.14 6.78 4.39
CA PRO A 197 3.42 6.22 3.07
C PRO A 197 3.91 4.78 3.14
N PRO A 198 3.65 3.96 2.11
CA PRO A 198 4.27 2.65 1.98
C PRO A 198 5.77 2.81 1.75
N PRO A 199 6.63 2.27 2.66
CA PRO A 199 8.06 2.49 2.58
C PRO A 199 8.79 1.50 1.68
N LEU A 200 9.92 1.97 1.15
CA LEU A 200 11.08 1.13 0.86
C LEU A 200 11.80 0.87 2.18
N ALA A 201 12.12 -0.38 2.44
CA ALA A 201 12.85 -0.81 3.62
C ALA A 201 13.99 -1.76 3.21
N TYR A 202 15.08 -1.73 3.95
CA TYR A 202 16.14 -2.72 3.82
C TYR A 202 16.25 -3.57 5.09
N SER A 203 16.79 -4.76 4.95
CA SER A 203 17.16 -5.60 6.09
C SER A 203 18.37 -5.01 6.81
N LYS A 204 18.34 -4.97 8.15
CA LYS A 204 19.51 -4.61 8.97
C LYS A 204 20.69 -5.57 8.83
N MET A 205 20.50 -6.72 8.17
CA MET A 205 21.56 -7.66 7.81
C MET A 205 22.46 -7.15 6.68
N ILE A 206 22.02 -6.18 5.86
CA ILE A 206 22.87 -5.52 4.88
C ILE A 206 23.93 -4.67 5.61
N PRO A 207 25.22 -4.71 5.20
CA PRO A 207 26.26 -3.84 5.74
C PRO A 207 25.84 -2.37 5.73
N ILE A 208 26.19 -1.62 6.79
CA ILE A 208 25.75 -0.23 6.95
C ILE A 208 26.16 0.66 5.76
N GLU A 209 27.39 0.46 5.25
CA GLU A 209 27.90 1.18 4.10
C GLU A 209 27.07 0.95 2.83
N ASP A 210 26.56 -0.26 2.64
CA ASP A 210 25.72 -0.60 1.48
C ASP A 210 24.30 -0.06 1.66
N ARG A 211 23.77 -0.05 2.91
CA ARG A 211 22.50 0.62 3.22
C ARG A 211 22.57 2.10 2.90
N ASP A 212 23.63 2.78 3.29
CA ASP A 212 23.85 4.21 3.02
C ASP A 212 23.96 4.50 1.53
N LYS A 213 24.69 3.66 0.77
CA LYS A 213 24.78 3.77 -0.70
C LYS A 213 23.41 3.58 -1.35
N ILE A 214 22.62 2.55 -0.95
CA ILE A 214 21.29 2.29 -1.48
C ILE A 214 20.36 3.47 -1.17
N LYS A 215 20.32 3.92 0.08
CA LYS A 215 19.50 5.06 0.51
C LYS A 215 19.82 6.31 -0.29
N LYS A 216 21.11 6.67 -0.39
CA LYS A 216 21.55 7.82 -1.17
C LYS A 216 21.13 7.72 -2.64
N ALA A 217 21.36 6.56 -3.26
CA ALA A 217 21.00 6.34 -4.66
C ALA A 217 19.49 6.49 -4.91
N VAL A 218 18.64 5.94 -4.03
CA VAL A 218 17.18 6.07 -4.12
C VAL A 218 16.73 7.52 -3.95
N LEU A 219 17.25 8.24 -2.95
CA LEU A 219 16.87 9.64 -2.69
C LEU A 219 17.30 10.58 -3.83
N GLU A 220 18.39 10.28 -4.49
CA GLU A 220 18.93 11.08 -5.62
C GLU A 220 18.47 10.59 -7.00
N ALA A 221 17.76 9.47 -7.09
CA ALA A 221 17.38 8.83 -8.36
C ALA A 221 16.66 9.78 -9.34
N HIS A 222 15.82 10.70 -8.83
CA HIS A 222 15.10 11.68 -9.64
C HIS A 222 16.02 12.64 -10.41
N LYS A 223 17.28 12.80 -10.02
CA LYS A 223 18.31 13.61 -10.73
C LYS A 223 18.86 12.87 -11.95
N HIS A 224 18.62 11.56 -12.06
CA HIS A 224 19.20 10.69 -13.09
C HIS A 224 18.17 10.17 -14.11
N GLY A 225 16.91 10.56 -13.99
CA GLY A 225 15.86 10.22 -14.92
C GLY A 225 14.48 10.18 -14.29
N GLN A 226 13.49 9.86 -15.11
CA GLN A 226 12.13 9.69 -14.64
C GLN A 226 12.05 8.41 -13.79
N ILE A 227 11.49 8.54 -12.59
CA ILE A 227 11.33 7.44 -11.65
C ILE A 227 9.86 7.10 -11.45
N GLY A 228 9.61 5.84 -11.17
CA GLY A 228 8.30 5.31 -10.80
C GLY A 228 8.28 4.78 -9.38
N GLY A 229 7.11 4.34 -8.96
CA GLY A 229 6.83 3.76 -7.64
C GLY A 229 5.35 3.48 -7.47
N TYR A 230 4.91 3.25 -6.25
CA TYR A 230 3.54 2.88 -5.95
C TYR A 230 2.51 3.89 -6.46
N GLY A 231 1.68 3.42 -7.40
CA GLY A 231 0.67 4.25 -8.06
C GLY A 231 1.22 5.11 -9.20
N GLY A 232 2.36 4.73 -9.82
CA GLY A 232 2.87 5.30 -11.05
C GLY A 232 4.08 6.21 -10.91
N LYS A 233 4.06 7.37 -11.55
CA LYS A 233 5.20 8.30 -11.59
C LYS A 233 5.45 8.95 -10.24
N MET A 234 6.75 9.08 -9.87
CA MET A 234 7.21 9.82 -8.70
C MET A 234 7.99 11.06 -9.11
N SER A 235 7.84 12.16 -8.36
CA SER A 235 8.68 13.35 -8.50
C SER A 235 10.05 13.12 -7.87
N HIS A 236 10.07 12.51 -6.69
CA HIS A 236 11.29 12.16 -5.95
C HIS A 236 10.94 11.13 -4.87
N TYR A 237 11.96 10.59 -4.21
CA TYR A 237 11.82 9.83 -2.98
C TYR A 237 12.26 10.71 -1.80
N MET A 238 11.45 10.74 -0.73
CA MET A 238 11.79 11.39 0.52
C MET A 238 12.24 10.37 1.57
N GLU A 239 13.06 10.82 2.50
CA GLU A 239 13.45 9.99 3.64
C GLU A 239 12.24 9.74 4.54
N VAL A 240 12.12 8.51 5.04
CA VAL A 240 11.19 8.10 6.10
C VAL A 240 11.94 7.30 7.16
N LYS A 241 11.41 7.30 8.38
CA LYS A 241 12.00 6.63 9.53
C LYS A 241 11.01 5.66 10.16
N ASP A 242 11.51 4.72 10.95
CA ASP A 242 10.68 3.76 11.67
C ASP A 242 9.60 4.43 12.56
N SER A 243 9.96 5.55 13.20
CA SER A 243 9.04 6.33 14.04
C SER A 243 7.84 6.90 13.31
N ASP A 244 7.92 7.11 11.99
CA ASP A 244 6.81 7.64 11.20
C ASP A 244 5.63 6.65 11.12
N TYR A 245 5.86 5.40 11.50
CA TYR A 245 4.88 4.31 11.51
C TYR A 245 4.30 4.02 12.90
N ASN A 246 4.65 4.79 13.94
CA ASN A 246 4.14 4.58 15.31
C ASN A 246 2.62 4.71 15.37
N VAL A 247 2.03 5.64 14.63
CA VAL A 247 0.57 5.77 14.53
C VAL A 247 -0.10 4.48 14.03
N LEU A 248 0.55 3.73 13.14
CA LEU A 248 0.01 2.44 12.68
C LEU A 248 0.16 1.35 13.75
N ARG A 249 1.22 1.37 14.56
CA ARG A 249 1.38 0.46 15.71
C ARG A 249 0.26 0.67 16.72
N GLU A 250 -0.02 1.92 17.09
CA GLU A 250 -1.11 2.28 18.01
C GLU A 250 -2.47 1.80 17.48
N VAL A 251 -2.74 2.02 16.20
CA VAL A 251 -3.99 1.60 15.58
C VAL A 251 -4.13 0.07 15.53
N ILE A 252 -3.05 -0.64 15.22
CA ILE A 252 -3.03 -2.12 15.22
C ILE A 252 -3.34 -2.65 16.64
N GLU A 253 -2.70 -2.07 17.67
CA GLU A 253 -2.96 -2.46 19.06
C GLU A 253 -4.42 -2.21 19.49
N LEU A 254 -5.00 -1.08 19.11
CA LEU A 254 -6.41 -0.77 19.40
C LEU A 254 -7.37 -1.77 18.77
N LEU A 255 -7.18 -2.12 17.50
CA LEU A 255 -8.02 -3.10 16.79
C LEU A 255 -7.85 -4.54 17.31
N ASN A 256 -6.70 -4.87 17.90
CA ASN A 256 -6.48 -6.19 18.51
C ASN A 256 -7.15 -6.34 19.88
N LYS A 257 -7.47 -5.23 20.55
CA LYS A 257 -8.14 -5.18 21.86
C LYS A 257 -9.69 -5.14 21.74
N SER A 258 -10.21 -4.79 20.58
CA SER A 258 -11.64 -4.72 20.22
C SER A 258 -12.10 -6.02 19.52
#